data_feccc89913863647fdf20557896a1485
#
_entry.id   feccc89913863647fdf20557896a1485
#
_cell.length_a   1.000
_cell.length_b   1.000
_cell.length_c   1.000
_cell.angle_alpha   90.00
_cell.angle_beta   90.00
_cell.angle_gamma   90.00
#
_symmetry.space_group_name_H-M   'P 1'
#
loop_
_entity.id
_entity.type
_entity.pdbx_description
1 polymer ?
#
loop_
_entity_poly.entity_id
_entity_poly.type
_entity_poly.pdbx_seq_one_letter_code
_entity_poly.pdbx_strand_id
1 'polypeptide(L)'
;LIMILSVISWPANVRLVRTLTLSEVNRDYVEAAKISGTPWYKILFSGILPNISSTIISDYALTLAGSIGIETGLTFLGFGLKQGTSSLGSMLMVLNGSASTIYVRWWLWVPVTLILIILTFGFVVLGQVARRAMDQRQALN
;
A
#
# COMPACT_ATOMS: atom_id res chain seq x y z
N LEU A 1 0.43 17.57 -4.51
CA LEU A 1 -0.43 16.53 -3.95
C LEU A 1 0.39 15.35 -3.44
N ILE A 2 1.26 14.72 -4.27
CA ILE A 2 2.07 13.55 -3.90
C ILE A 2 2.93 13.82 -2.66
N MET A 3 3.66 14.94 -2.61
CA MET A 3 4.48 15.31 -1.45
C MET A 3 3.68 15.44 -0.17
N ILE A 4 2.50 16.05 -0.23
CA ILE A 4 1.62 16.22 0.93
C ILE A 4 1.12 14.86 1.43
N LEU A 5 0.64 14.00 0.54
CA LEU A 5 0.18 12.66 0.88
C LEU A 5 1.30 11.81 1.47
N SER A 6 2.52 11.90 0.93
CA SER A 6 3.69 11.18 1.45
C SER A 6 4.03 11.58 2.89
N VAL A 7 4.03 12.89 3.18
CA VAL A 7 4.33 13.41 4.52
C VAL A 7 3.25 13.00 5.53
N ILE A 8 1.98 13.04 5.14
CA ILE A 8 0.86 12.65 6.02
C ILE A 8 0.86 11.15 6.30
N SER A 9 1.21 10.33 5.31
CA SER A 9 1.20 8.86 5.44
C SER A 9 2.44 8.32 6.19
N TRP A 10 3.55 9.06 6.21
CA TRP A 10 4.80 8.65 6.83
C TRP A 10 4.67 8.20 8.29
N PRO A 11 4.00 8.94 9.20
CA PRO A 11 3.92 8.56 10.61
C PRO A 11 3.17 7.23 10.83
N ALA A 12 2.20 6.90 10.01
CA ALA A 12 1.46 5.65 10.10
C ALA A 12 2.37 4.45 9.78
N ASN A 13 3.14 4.55 8.69
CA ASN A 13 4.08 3.50 8.28
C ASN A 13 5.20 3.29 9.31
N VAL A 14 5.74 4.38 9.89
CA VAL A 14 6.75 4.29 10.95
C VAL A 14 6.21 3.59 12.19
N ARG A 15 4.97 3.90 12.61
CA ARG A 15 4.33 3.22 13.74
C ARG A 15 4.14 1.73 13.49
N LEU A 16 3.69 1.37 12.29
CA LEU A 16 3.52 -0.04 11.91
C LEU A 16 4.84 -0.80 12.03
N VAL A 17 5.90 -0.32 11.37
CA VAL A 17 7.21 -0.98 11.40
C VAL A 17 7.74 -1.07 12.83
N ARG A 18 7.59 -0.01 13.63
CA ARG A 18 7.99 -0.02 15.05
C ARG A 18 7.24 -1.08 15.84
N THR A 19 5.92 -1.18 15.68
CA THR A 19 5.10 -2.16 16.40
C THR A 19 5.48 -3.59 16.03
N LEU A 20 5.68 -3.87 14.74
CA LEU A 20 6.13 -5.17 14.25
C LEU A 20 7.52 -5.52 14.80
N THR A 21 8.45 -4.57 14.77
CA THR A 21 9.80 -4.79 15.30
C THR A 21 9.77 -5.07 16.79
N LEU A 22 9.00 -4.30 17.58
CA LEU A 22 8.91 -4.50 19.03
C LEU A 22 8.28 -5.85 19.38
N SER A 23 7.27 -6.30 18.63
CA SER A 23 6.67 -7.62 18.85
C SER A 23 7.66 -8.74 18.56
N GLU A 24 8.52 -8.57 17.56
CA GLU A 24 9.49 -9.58 17.15
C GLU A 24 10.72 -9.63 18.06
N VAL A 25 11.15 -8.48 18.60
CA VAL A 25 12.28 -8.39 19.54
C VAL A 25 12.05 -9.17 20.85
N ASN A 26 10.79 -9.34 21.24
CA ASN A 26 10.40 -10.05 22.46
C ASN A 26 10.21 -11.56 22.25
N ARG A 27 10.59 -12.11 21.12
CA ARG A 27 10.51 -13.55 20.86
C ARG A 27 11.73 -14.31 21.40
N ASP A 28 11.50 -15.55 21.81
CA ASP A 28 12.50 -16.41 22.46
C ASP A 28 13.78 -16.59 21.63
N TYR A 29 13.67 -16.68 20.30
CA TYR A 29 14.84 -16.82 19.43
C TYR A 29 15.77 -15.60 19.46
N VAL A 30 15.21 -14.40 19.66
CA VAL A 30 16.00 -13.16 19.78
C VAL A 30 16.72 -13.13 21.12
N GLU A 31 16.06 -13.59 22.18
CA GLU A 31 16.66 -13.69 23.49
C GLU A 31 17.81 -14.73 23.53
N ALA A 32 17.58 -15.88 22.93
CA ALA A 32 18.61 -16.91 22.77
C ALA A 32 19.82 -16.39 21.96
N ALA A 33 19.58 -15.63 20.88
CA ALA A 33 20.64 -15.04 20.08
C ALA A 33 21.45 -13.98 20.86
N LYS A 34 20.79 -13.19 21.73
CA LYS A 34 21.47 -12.23 22.62
C LYS A 34 22.36 -12.95 23.65
N ILE A 35 21.85 -14.01 24.27
CA ILE A 35 22.63 -14.83 25.25
C ILE A 35 23.84 -15.46 24.57
N SER A 36 23.73 -15.88 23.31
CA SER A 36 24.82 -16.44 22.50
C SER A 36 25.87 -15.41 22.07
N GLY A 37 25.69 -14.12 22.45
CA GLY A 37 26.65 -13.06 22.10
C GLY A 37 26.56 -12.57 20.65
N THR A 38 25.48 -12.88 19.92
CA THR A 38 25.31 -12.45 18.54
C THR A 38 25.16 -10.92 18.50
N PRO A 39 25.91 -10.21 17.65
CA PRO A 39 25.82 -8.75 17.56
C PRO A 39 24.44 -8.31 17.06
N TRP A 40 23.92 -7.22 17.62
CA TRP A 40 22.55 -6.75 17.42
C TRP A 40 22.17 -6.51 15.95
N TYR A 41 23.10 -6.03 15.13
CA TYR A 41 22.85 -5.82 13.70
C TYR A 41 22.59 -7.13 12.97
N LYS A 42 23.25 -8.22 13.34
CA LYS A 42 23.03 -9.55 12.76
C LYS A 42 21.66 -10.10 13.17
N ILE A 43 21.24 -9.90 14.41
CA ILE A 43 19.89 -10.25 14.88
C ILE A 43 18.84 -9.47 14.10
N LEU A 44 19.06 -8.17 13.87
CA LEU A 44 18.14 -7.31 13.15
C LEU A 44 18.00 -7.73 11.68
N PHE A 45 19.10 -7.83 10.95
CA PHE A 45 19.06 -8.08 9.50
C PHE A 45 18.83 -9.54 9.12
N SER A 46 19.29 -10.49 9.92
CA SER A 46 19.17 -11.93 9.62
C SER A 46 17.99 -12.60 10.33
N GLY A 47 17.49 -12.03 11.43
CA GLY A 47 16.37 -12.57 12.20
C GLY A 47 15.10 -11.77 12.05
N ILE A 48 15.11 -10.53 12.57
CA ILE A 48 13.90 -9.72 12.71
C ILE A 48 13.37 -9.24 11.35
N LEU A 49 14.25 -8.62 10.54
CA LEU A 49 13.83 -7.98 9.28
C LEU A 49 13.21 -8.96 8.27
N PRO A 50 13.76 -10.16 8.02
CA PRO A 50 13.10 -11.14 7.17
C PRO A 50 11.72 -11.55 7.69
N ASN A 51 11.57 -11.69 9.00
CA ASN A 51 10.33 -12.14 9.63
C ASN A 51 9.18 -11.11 9.51
N ILE A 52 9.48 -9.81 9.62
CA ILE A 52 8.49 -8.75 9.47
C ILE A 52 8.28 -8.32 8.01
N SER A 53 9.17 -8.71 7.09
CA SER A 53 9.16 -8.25 5.69
C SER A 53 7.89 -8.66 4.94
N SER A 54 7.32 -9.84 5.22
CA SER A 54 6.08 -10.31 4.60
C SER A 54 4.90 -9.38 4.91
N THR A 55 4.80 -8.96 6.17
CA THR A 55 3.75 -8.02 6.62
C THR A 55 3.97 -6.63 6.05
N ILE A 56 5.22 -6.15 6.03
CA ILE A 56 5.56 -4.83 5.47
C ILE A 56 5.21 -4.76 3.98
N ILE A 57 5.58 -5.76 3.19
CA ILE A 57 5.28 -5.81 1.75
C ILE A 57 3.77 -5.81 1.49
N SER A 58 3.01 -6.57 2.28
CA SER A 58 1.55 -6.58 2.18
C SER A 58 0.95 -5.21 2.48
N ASP A 59 1.43 -4.54 3.53
CA ASP A 59 0.95 -3.23 3.93
C ASP A 59 1.26 -2.17 2.88
N TYR A 60 2.47 -2.21 2.29
CA TYR A 60 2.82 -1.32 1.17
C TYR A 60 1.92 -1.54 -0.06
N ALA A 61 1.58 -2.78 -0.40
CA ALA A 61 0.68 -3.06 -1.50
C ALA A 61 -0.74 -2.52 -1.26
N LEU A 62 -1.25 -2.65 -0.02
CA LEU A 62 -2.52 -2.07 0.39
C LEU A 62 -2.49 -0.53 0.40
N THR A 63 -1.39 0.04 0.86
CA THR A 63 -1.18 1.50 0.87
C THR A 63 -1.14 2.06 -0.55
N LEU A 64 -0.49 1.37 -1.49
CA LEU A 64 -0.49 1.75 -2.90
C LEU A 64 -1.90 1.72 -3.49
N ALA A 65 -2.66 0.64 -3.24
CA ALA A 65 -4.04 0.53 -3.68
C ALA A 65 -4.91 1.68 -3.11
N GLY A 66 -4.77 1.97 -1.82
CA GLY A 66 -5.45 3.09 -1.16
C GLY A 66 -5.07 4.45 -1.73
N SER A 67 -3.78 4.66 -2.05
CA SER A 67 -3.28 5.93 -2.60
C SER A 67 -3.88 6.23 -3.98
N ILE A 68 -4.09 5.22 -4.82
CA ILE A 68 -4.78 5.35 -6.10
C ILE A 68 -6.22 5.84 -5.88
N GLY A 69 -6.92 5.26 -4.89
CA GLY A 69 -8.29 5.67 -4.54
C GLY A 69 -8.37 7.11 -4.04
N ILE A 70 -7.43 7.51 -3.16
CA ILE A 70 -7.36 8.87 -2.62
C ILE A 70 -7.05 9.88 -3.73
N GLU A 71 -6.05 9.61 -4.59
CA GLU A 71 -5.72 10.49 -5.72
C GLU A 71 -6.91 10.67 -6.65
N THR A 72 -7.54 9.56 -7.04
CA THR A 72 -8.71 9.59 -7.93
C THR A 72 -9.87 10.35 -7.30
N GLY A 73 -10.17 10.12 -6.02
CA GLY A 73 -11.22 10.82 -5.28
C GLY A 73 -10.96 12.32 -5.15
N LEU A 74 -9.74 12.72 -4.79
CA LEU A 74 -9.38 14.13 -4.68
C LEU A 74 -9.42 14.83 -6.04
N THR A 75 -8.96 14.15 -7.09
CA THR A 75 -9.01 14.70 -8.45
C THR A 75 -10.45 14.84 -8.94
N PHE A 76 -11.32 13.87 -8.67
CA PHE A 76 -12.75 13.93 -8.97
C PHE A 76 -13.45 15.10 -8.26
N LEU A 77 -13.08 15.40 -7.02
CA LEU A 77 -13.58 16.55 -6.25
C LEU A 77 -12.97 17.89 -6.68
N GLY A 78 -12.02 17.89 -7.64
CA GLY A 78 -11.38 19.11 -8.12
C GLY A 78 -10.16 19.56 -7.32
N PHE A 79 -9.74 18.80 -6.29
CA PHE A 79 -8.54 19.08 -5.48
C PHE A 79 -7.29 18.37 -5.99
N GLY A 80 -7.36 17.71 -7.15
CA GLY A 80 -6.30 16.88 -7.70
C GLY A 80 -5.26 17.65 -8.51
N LEU A 81 -4.84 17.01 -9.61
CA LEU A 81 -3.82 17.52 -10.51
C LEU A 81 -4.30 18.79 -11.24
N LYS A 82 -3.32 19.61 -11.66
CA LYS A 82 -3.57 20.84 -12.41
C LYS A 82 -4.42 20.55 -13.66
N GLN A 83 -5.36 21.44 -13.98
CA GLN A 83 -6.19 21.32 -15.19
C GLN A 83 -5.31 21.13 -16.43
N GLY A 84 -5.65 20.13 -17.26
CA GLY A 84 -4.86 19.74 -18.43
C GLY A 84 -3.92 18.54 -18.21
N THR A 85 -3.81 18.02 -16.99
CA THR A 85 -3.08 16.77 -16.74
C THR A 85 -4.03 15.59 -16.86
N SER A 86 -3.74 14.65 -17.76
CA SER A 86 -4.54 13.43 -17.92
C SER A 86 -4.29 12.47 -16.78
N SER A 87 -5.30 12.19 -15.97
CA SER A 87 -5.29 11.12 -14.96
C SER A 87 -6.63 10.38 -14.98
N LEU A 88 -6.69 9.19 -14.36
CA LEU A 88 -7.94 8.44 -14.25
C LEU A 88 -8.99 9.24 -13.48
N GLY A 89 -8.60 9.99 -12.46
CA GLY A 89 -9.49 10.87 -11.71
C GLY A 89 -10.02 12.04 -12.55
N SER A 90 -9.17 12.66 -13.40
CA SER A 90 -9.61 13.74 -14.28
C SER A 90 -10.58 13.28 -15.36
N MET A 91 -10.45 12.03 -15.81
CA MET A 91 -11.44 11.44 -16.74
C MET A 91 -12.81 11.23 -16.07
N LEU A 92 -12.84 10.88 -14.80
CA LEU A 92 -14.09 10.77 -14.02
C LEU A 92 -14.72 12.15 -13.73
N MET A 93 -13.95 13.22 -13.76
CA MET A 93 -14.44 14.58 -13.54
C MET A 93 -15.50 15.02 -14.56
N VAL A 94 -15.53 14.39 -15.74
CA VAL A 94 -16.57 14.58 -16.75
C VAL A 94 -17.98 14.28 -16.20
N LEU A 95 -18.09 13.44 -15.17
CA LEU A 95 -19.37 13.11 -14.52
C LEU A 95 -19.95 14.27 -13.71
N ASN A 96 -19.12 15.22 -13.28
CA ASN A 96 -19.57 16.38 -12.51
C ASN A 96 -20.35 17.41 -13.35
N GLY A 97 -20.35 17.28 -14.69
CA GLY A 97 -20.95 18.25 -15.58
C GLY A 97 -22.49 18.25 -15.62
N SER A 98 -23.12 17.09 -15.61
CA SER A 98 -24.58 16.94 -15.53
C SER A 98 -24.99 15.49 -15.34
N ALA A 99 -26.14 15.25 -14.69
CA ALA A 99 -26.69 13.90 -14.49
C ALA A 99 -26.95 13.14 -15.81
N SER A 100 -27.29 13.86 -16.88
CA SER A 100 -27.48 13.29 -18.23
C SER A 100 -26.21 12.68 -18.79
N THR A 101 -25.03 13.17 -18.40
CA THR A 101 -23.73 12.66 -18.87
C THR A 101 -23.51 11.22 -18.38
N ILE A 102 -23.99 10.86 -17.20
CA ILE A 102 -23.85 9.52 -16.62
C ILE A 102 -24.55 8.47 -17.51
N TYR A 103 -25.76 8.77 -17.96
CA TYR A 103 -26.57 7.82 -18.74
C TYR A 103 -26.22 7.84 -20.23
N VAL A 104 -26.01 9.03 -20.80
CA VAL A 104 -25.81 9.20 -22.26
C VAL A 104 -24.38 8.87 -22.67
N ARG A 105 -23.38 9.10 -21.78
CA ARG A 105 -21.95 8.91 -22.08
C ARG A 105 -21.28 7.85 -21.20
N TRP A 106 -22.01 6.76 -20.93
CA TRP A 106 -21.52 5.68 -20.05
C TRP A 106 -20.18 5.07 -20.52
N TRP A 107 -19.89 5.09 -21.82
CA TRP A 107 -18.62 4.60 -22.38
C TRP A 107 -17.40 5.45 -22.00
N LEU A 108 -17.56 6.62 -21.43
CA LEU A 108 -16.44 7.44 -20.96
C LEU A 108 -15.98 7.03 -19.55
N TRP A 109 -16.92 6.75 -18.66
CA TRP A 109 -16.59 6.50 -17.25
C TRP A 109 -16.52 5.01 -16.89
N VAL A 110 -17.31 4.15 -17.54
CA VAL A 110 -17.30 2.70 -17.25
C VAL A 110 -15.93 2.07 -17.48
N PRO A 111 -15.22 2.28 -18.59
CA PRO A 111 -13.88 1.72 -18.78
C PRO A 111 -12.87 2.24 -17.74
N VAL A 112 -12.94 3.51 -17.38
CA VAL A 112 -12.03 4.12 -16.38
C VAL A 112 -12.28 3.50 -15.02
N THR A 113 -13.54 3.34 -14.63
CA THR A 113 -13.91 2.70 -13.36
C THR A 113 -13.46 1.23 -13.33
N LEU A 114 -13.63 0.49 -14.42
CA LEU A 114 -13.16 -0.89 -14.52
C LEU A 114 -11.64 -0.98 -14.39
N ILE A 115 -10.89 -0.10 -15.04
CA ILE A 115 -9.43 -0.05 -14.90
C ILE A 115 -9.02 0.23 -13.44
N LEU A 116 -9.69 1.16 -12.76
CA LEU A 116 -9.43 1.45 -11.36
C LEU A 116 -9.70 0.25 -10.45
N ILE A 117 -10.80 -0.46 -10.69
CA ILE A 117 -11.14 -1.68 -9.93
C ILE A 117 -10.06 -2.75 -10.16
N ILE A 118 -9.67 -3.00 -11.41
CA ILE A 118 -8.65 -4.01 -11.76
C ILE A 118 -7.32 -3.65 -11.14
N LEU A 119 -6.89 -2.39 -11.21
CA LEU A 119 -5.63 -1.94 -10.63
C LEU A 119 -5.63 -2.08 -9.10
N THR A 120 -6.66 -1.59 -8.42
CA THR A 120 -6.77 -1.67 -6.95
C THR A 120 -6.81 -3.11 -6.48
N PHE A 121 -7.64 -3.94 -7.12
CA PHE A 121 -7.73 -5.36 -6.82
C PHE A 121 -6.43 -6.11 -7.11
N GLY A 122 -5.77 -5.78 -8.22
CA GLY A 122 -4.47 -6.34 -8.59
C GLY A 122 -3.40 -6.08 -7.52
N PHE A 123 -3.28 -4.85 -7.01
CA PHE A 123 -2.35 -4.54 -5.93
C PHE A 123 -2.67 -5.27 -4.64
N VAL A 124 -3.95 -5.40 -4.27
CA VAL A 124 -4.37 -6.16 -3.09
C VAL A 124 -3.99 -7.63 -3.22
N VAL A 125 -4.27 -8.26 -4.37
CA VAL A 125 -3.94 -9.66 -4.62
C VAL A 125 -2.43 -9.88 -4.64
N LEU A 126 -1.67 -8.99 -5.30
CA LEU A 126 -0.20 -9.06 -5.32
C LEU A 126 0.39 -8.99 -3.90
N GLY A 127 -0.12 -8.09 -3.05
CA GLY A 127 0.29 -8.00 -1.66
C GLY A 127 0.02 -9.28 -0.88
N GLN A 128 -1.15 -9.88 -1.06
CA GLN A 128 -1.51 -11.13 -0.40
C GLN A 128 -0.68 -12.33 -0.89
N VAL A 129 -0.44 -12.43 -2.20
CA VAL A 129 0.39 -13.50 -2.77
C VAL A 129 1.84 -13.36 -2.30
N ALA A 130 2.39 -12.14 -2.32
CA ALA A 130 3.74 -11.89 -1.82
C ALA A 130 3.88 -12.30 -0.35
N ARG A 131 2.91 -11.96 0.49
CA ARG A 131 2.88 -12.38 1.89
C ARG A 131 2.90 -13.90 2.03
N ARG A 132 2.00 -14.61 1.35
CA ARG A 132 1.91 -16.07 1.42
C ARG A 132 3.21 -16.75 0.98
N ALA A 133 3.82 -16.25 -0.10
CA ALA A 133 5.08 -16.79 -0.61
C ALA A 133 6.25 -16.61 0.38
N MET A 134 6.25 -15.53 1.15
CA MET A 134 7.28 -15.27 2.16
C MET A 134 7.03 -16.08 3.44
N ASP A 135 5.77 -16.16 3.90
CA ASP A 135 5.41 -16.93 5.08
C ASP A 135 5.73 -18.44 4.89
N GLN A 136 5.52 -18.99 3.69
CA GLN A 136 5.87 -20.38 3.37
C GLN A 136 7.38 -20.64 3.44
N ARG A 137 8.22 -19.70 3.03
CA ARG A 137 9.68 -19.82 3.13
C ARG A 137 10.18 -19.81 4.57
N GLN A 138 9.47 -19.09 5.44
CA GLN A 138 9.80 -19.04 6.87
C GLN A 138 9.42 -20.33 7.62
N ALA A 139 8.39 -21.05 7.15
CA ALA A 139 7.98 -22.33 7.72
C ALA A 139 8.89 -23.50 7.34
N LEU A 140 9.76 -23.35 6.34
CA LEU A 140 10.67 -24.39 5.86
C LEU A 140 12.11 -24.25 6.39
N ASN A 141 12.42 -23.16 7.08
CA ASN A 141 13.71 -22.90 7.72
C ASN A 141 13.59 -22.94 9.25
#